data_98d33bc98b3cf4a2e2c028f49c9b78bd
#
_entry.id   98d33bc98b3cf4a2e2c028f49c9b78bd
#
_cell.length_a   1.000
_cell.length_b   1.000
_cell.length_c   1.000
_cell.angle_alpha   90.00
_cell.angle_beta   90.00
_cell.angle_gamma   90.00
#
_symmetry.space_group_name_H-M   'P 1'
#
loop_
_entity.id
_entity.type
_entity.pdbx_description
1 polymer ?
#
loop_
_entity_poly.entity_id
_entity_poly.type
_entity_poly.pdbx_seq_one_letter_code
_entity_poly.pdbx_strand_id
1 'polypeptide(L)'
;NLKQQAEAMGVSAERIIFAERLPQAEHLARHRLADLFLDTFNYNAHTTASDALWAGLPVVTKAGQGFAARVAGSLLNAVGLPELVTTTEQDYEELVLRLATNPTKLAAVKETLAANRLTQPLFNTELYTKHLENGYQQAYQCYFDKKLPQTITVPR
;
A
#
# COMPACT_ATOMS: atom_id res chain seq x y z
N ASN A 1 13.33 -20.25 9.55
CA ASN A 1 12.66 -19.62 10.68
C ASN A 1 11.13 -19.55 10.49
N LEU A 2 10.57 -18.91 9.42
CA LEU A 2 9.12 -18.77 9.26
C LEU A 2 8.37 -20.12 9.21
N LYS A 3 8.88 -21.10 8.47
CA LYS A 3 8.29 -22.44 8.42
C LYS A 3 8.28 -23.11 9.80
N GLN A 4 9.39 -23.02 10.55
CA GLN A 4 9.50 -23.58 11.90
C GLN A 4 8.53 -22.90 12.88
N GLN A 5 8.38 -21.57 12.79
CA GLN A 5 7.41 -20.83 13.60
C GLN A 5 5.97 -21.22 13.27
N ALA A 6 5.64 -21.39 11.99
CA ALA A 6 4.32 -21.85 11.56
C ALA A 6 4.00 -23.24 12.13
N GLU A 7 4.94 -24.19 12.04
CA GLU A 7 4.78 -25.54 12.61
C GLU A 7 4.60 -25.52 14.12
N ALA A 8 5.37 -24.68 14.83
CA ALA A 8 5.21 -24.48 16.28
C ALA A 8 3.82 -23.93 16.66
N MET A 9 3.15 -23.23 15.75
CA MET A 9 1.80 -22.71 15.89
C MET A 9 0.72 -23.64 15.29
N GLY A 10 1.08 -24.86 14.88
CA GLY A 10 0.16 -25.84 14.32
C GLY A 10 -0.20 -25.64 12.84
N VAL A 11 0.56 -24.81 12.13
CA VAL A 11 0.39 -24.59 10.68
C VAL A 11 1.47 -25.35 9.91
N SER A 12 1.07 -26.24 8.99
CA SER A 12 2.03 -27.00 8.18
C SER A 12 2.97 -26.07 7.39
N ALA A 13 4.28 -26.37 7.43
CA ALA A 13 5.30 -25.65 6.69
C ALA A 13 5.06 -25.63 5.15
N GLU A 14 4.36 -26.62 4.62
CA GLU A 14 4.00 -26.70 3.20
C GLU A 14 3.02 -25.60 2.76
N ARG A 15 2.26 -25.03 3.70
CA ARG A 15 1.36 -23.89 3.43
C ARG A 15 2.12 -22.58 3.27
N ILE A 16 3.42 -22.54 3.62
CA ILE A 16 4.30 -21.39 3.41
C ILE A 16 5.09 -21.59 2.13
N ILE A 17 4.69 -20.86 1.10
CA ILE A 17 5.28 -20.91 -0.23
C ILE A 17 6.15 -19.65 -0.42
N PHE A 18 7.46 -19.87 -0.64
CA PHE A 18 8.36 -18.79 -1.03
C PHE A 18 8.36 -18.67 -2.55
N ALA A 19 7.85 -17.55 -3.04
CA ALA A 19 7.79 -17.29 -4.47
C ALA A 19 9.18 -16.89 -5.00
N GLU A 20 9.56 -17.45 -6.14
CA GLU A 20 10.79 -17.09 -6.84
C GLU A 20 10.71 -15.69 -7.48
N ARG A 21 11.87 -15.14 -7.83
CA ARG A 21 11.95 -13.89 -8.59
C ARG A 21 11.49 -14.16 -10.02
N LEU A 22 10.54 -13.34 -10.48
CA LEU A 22 9.98 -13.41 -11.83
C LEU A 22 10.24 -12.09 -12.60
N PRO A 23 10.20 -12.11 -13.93
CA PRO A 23 10.10 -10.90 -14.73
C PRO A 23 8.88 -10.06 -14.31
N GLN A 24 8.95 -8.74 -14.49
CA GLN A 24 7.93 -7.80 -13.98
C GLN A 24 6.50 -8.14 -14.39
N ALA A 25 6.28 -8.50 -15.65
CA ALA A 25 4.94 -8.84 -16.14
C ALA A 25 4.36 -10.07 -15.43
N GLU A 26 5.17 -11.11 -15.22
CA GLU A 26 4.78 -12.32 -14.49
C GLU A 26 4.63 -12.04 -12.99
N HIS A 27 5.51 -11.20 -12.44
CA HIS A 27 5.38 -10.73 -11.05
C HIS A 27 4.05 -10.01 -10.81
N LEU A 28 3.65 -9.10 -11.67
CA LEU A 28 2.35 -8.44 -11.57
C LEU A 28 1.19 -9.44 -11.77
N ALA A 29 1.31 -10.35 -12.73
CA ALA A 29 0.27 -11.33 -12.99
C ALA A 29 0.01 -12.26 -11.81
N ARG A 30 1.07 -12.69 -11.08
CA ARG A 30 0.91 -13.61 -9.94
C ARG A 30 0.16 -13.01 -8.75
N HIS A 31 0.08 -11.68 -8.62
CA HIS A 31 -0.74 -11.04 -7.57
C HIS A 31 -2.21 -11.44 -7.67
N ARG A 32 -2.68 -11.84 -8.86
CA ARG A 32 -4.05 -12.34 -9.08
C ARG A 32 -4.32 -13.70 -8.42
N LEU A 33 -3.28 -14.42 -8.03
CA LEU A 33 -3.38 -15.71 -7.32
C LEU A 33 -3.59 -15.53 -5.80
N ALA A 34 -3.43 -14.30 -5.30
CA ALA A 34 -3.63 -13.96 -3.90
C ALA A 34 -4.94 -13.21 -3.70
N ASP A 35 -5.48 -13.30 -2.49
CA ASP A 35 -6.70 -12.62 -2.10
C ASP A 35 -6.45 -11.33 -1.34
N LEU A 36 -5.35 -11.28 -0.58
CA LEU A 36 -5.00 -10.15 0.28
C LEU A 36 -3.48 -10.06 0.42
N PHE A 37 -2.96 -8.85 0.36
CA PHE A 37 -1.56 -8.56 0.66
C PHE A 37 -1.43 -8.12 2.12
N LEU A 38 -0.64 -8.84 2.90
CA LEU A 38 -0.35 -8.53 4.30
C LEU A 38 0.97 -7.78 4.40
N ASP A 39 0.88 -6.50 4.77
CA ASP A 39 2.06 -5.63 4.87
C ASP A 39 2.82 -5.84 6.19
N THR A 40 4.09 -5.46 6.21
CA THR A 40 4.99 -5.54 7.36
C THR A 40 5.07 -4.21 8.13
N PHE A 41 5.32 -4.26 9.45
CA PHE A 41 5.07 -3.11 10.35
C PHE A 41 6.19 -2.08 10.40
N ASN A 42 7.45 -2.51 10.53
CA ASN A 42 8.57 -1.59 10.73
C ASN A 42 9.04 -0.95 9.42
N TYR A 43 8.89 -1.67 8.36
CA TYR A 43 9.17 -1.25 6.99
C TYR A 43 8.05 -1.74 6.10
N ASN A 44 7.17 -0.84 5.72
CA ASN A 44 6.06 -1.20 4.83
C ASN A 44 6.54 -1.59 3.43
N ALA A 45 5.71 -2.28 2.71
CA ALA A 45 5.87 -2.45 1.27
C ALA A 45 5.70 -1.08 0.58
N HIS A 46 6.66 -0.73 -0.27
CA HIS A 46 6.65 0.51 -1.06
C HIS A 46 6.23 0.21 -2.49
N THR A 47 7.19 -0.05 -3.38
CA THR A 47 6.93 -0.43 -4.78
C THR A 47 6.06 -1.70 -4.85
N THR A 48 6.33 -2.69 -3.99
CA THR A 48 5.56 -3.94 -3.96
C THR A 48 4.11 -3.74 -3.54
N ALA A 49 3.80 -2.78 -2.66
CA ALA A 49 2.41 -2.42 -2.36
C ALA A 49 1.74 -1.71 -3.55
N SER A 50 2.47 -0.82 -4.23
CA SER A 50 1.99 -0.18 -5.46
C SER A 50 1.70 -1.20 -6.55
N ASP A 51 2.59 -2.18 -6.75
CA ASP A 51 2.42 -3.28 -7.69
C ASP A 51 1.18 -4.13 -7.37
N ALA A 52 0.98 -4.46 -6.08
CA ALA A 52 -0.20 -5.19 -5.63
C ALA A 52 -1.50 -4.43 -5.93
N LEU A 53 -1.57 -3.15 -5.56
CA LEU A 53 -2.73 -2.29 -5.81
C LEU A 53 -3.00 -2.12 -7.32
N TRP A 54 -1.94 -1.94 -8.12
CA TRP A 54 -2.06 -1.89 -9.59
C TRP A 54 -2.62 -3.18 -10.16
N ALA A 55 -2.15 -4.33 -9.65
CA ALA A 55 -2.62 -5.65 -10.07
C ALA A 55 -4.05 -5.99 -9.58
N GLY A 56 -4.64 -5.16 -8.72
CA GLY A 56 -5.97 -5.36 -8.15
C GLY A 56 -6.01 -6.18 -6.86
N LEU A 57 -4.87 -6.35 -6.21
CA LEU A 57 -4.74 -7.04 -4.92
C LEU A 57 -4.84 -6.03 -3.78
N PRO A 58 -5.86 -6.09 -2.90
CA PRO A 58 -5.96 -5.22 -1.74
C PRO A 58 -4.80 -5.43 -0.76
N VAL A 59 -4.33 -4.33 -0.18
CA VAL A 59 -3.25 -4.32 0.83
C VAL A 59 -3.85 -3.92 2.17
N VAL A 60 -3.52 -4.66 3.23
CA VAL A 60 -3.78 -4.23 4.62
C VAL A 60 -2.47 -3.85 5.25
N THR A 61 -2.42 -2.69 5.90
CA THR A 61 -1.20 -2.19 6.57
C THR A 61 -1.48 -1.65 7.96
N LYS A 62 -0.43 -1.66 8.80
CA LYS A 62 -0.40 -0.92 10.06
C LYS A 62 0.54 0.27 9.93
N ALA A 63 -0.01 1.47 10.12
CA ALA A 63 0.79 2.70 10.10
C ALA A 63 1.69 2.79 11.33
N GLY A 64 2.97 3.11 11.11
CA GLY A 64 3.96 3.35 12.16
C GLY A 64 4.38 4.81 12.26
N GLN A 65 5.44 5.09 13.03
CA GLN A 65 5.92 6.44 13.31
C GLN A 65 6.86 6.96 12.20
N GLY A 66 7.75 6.12 11.70
CA GLY A 66 8.76 6.50 10.72
C GLY A 66 8.22 6.54 9.28
N PHE A 67 8.96 7.20 8.39
CA PHE A 67 8.62 7.27 6.96
C PHE A 67 8.36 5.89 6.35
N ALA A 68 9.30 4.95 6.53
CA ALA A 68 9.20 3.62 5.93
C ALA A 68 7.98 2.82 6.42
N ALA A 69 7.48 3.11 7.61
CA ALA A 69 6.31 2.46 8.20
C ALA A 69 4.98 3.17 7.90
N ARG A 70 4.96 4.12 6.97
CA ARG A 70 3.76 4.88 6.58
C ARG A 70 3.49 4.89 5.08
N VAL A 71 4.38 4.31 4.29
CA VAL A 71 4.29 4.39 2.82
C VAL A 71 3.05 3.66 2.30
N ALA A 72 2.80 2.42 2.74
CA ALA A 72 1.61 1.68 2.30
C ALA A 72 0.31 2.39 2.70
N GLY A 73 0.26 3.00 3.90
CA GLY A 73 -0.88 3.81 4.32
C GLY A 73 -1.09 5.04 3.41
N SER A 74 -0.01 5.68 2.96
CA SER A 74 -0.08 6.78 2.00
C SER A 74 -0.64 6.31 0.64
N LEU A 75 -0.20 5.15 0.14
CA LEU A 75 -0.70 4.57 -1.11
C LEU A 75 -2.20 4.23 -1.00
N LEU A 76 -2.61 3.65 0.12
CA LEU A 76 -4.01 3.30 0.37
C LEU A 76 -4.92 4.53 0.43
N ASN A 77 -4.48 5.60 1.10
CA ASN A 77 -5.21 6.87 1.09
C ASN A 77 -5.31 7.45 -0.33
N ALA A 78 -4.23 7.39 -1.10
CA ALA A 78 -4.19 7.93 -2.46
C ALA A 78 -5.02 7.11 -3.47
N VAL A 79 -5.28 5.81 -3.20
CA VAL A 79 -6.18 4.98 -4.02
C VAL A 79 -7.62 4.95 -3.48
N GLY A 80 -7.89 5.66 -2.36
CA GLY A 80 -9.23 5.77 -1.78
C GLY A 80 -9.70 4.53 -1.02
N LEU A 81 -8.78 3.87 -0.31
CA LEU A 81 -9.03 2.73 0.57
C LEU A 81 -8.46 2.96 1.98
N PRO A 82 -8.76 4.09 2.64
CA PRO A 82 -8.21 4.41 3.95
C PRO A 82 -8.61 3.40 5.05
N GLU A 83 -9.72 2.70 4.88
CA GLU A 83 -10.23 1.68 5.80
C GLU A 83 -9.33 0.44 5.91
N LEU A 84 -8.36 0.27 5.01
CA LEU A 84 -7.35 -0.79 5.06
C LEU A 84 -6.09 -0.39 5.82
N VAL A 85 -6.05 0.82 6.37
CA VAL A 85 -4.97 1.33 7.23
C VAL A 85 -5.37 1.19 8.69
N THR A 86 -4.59 0.45 9.46
CA THR A 86 -4.78 0.29 10.90
C THR A 86 -3.69 0.99 11.69
N THR A 87 -3.85 1.14 13.01
CA THR A 87 -2.87 1.81 13.87
C THR A 87 -2.30 0.90 14.96
N THR A 88 -2.98 -0.21 15.25
CA THR A 88 -2.54 -1.20 16.23
C THR A 88 -2.38 -2.57 15.56
N GLU A 89 -1.61 -3.45 16.20
CA GLU A 89 -1.44 -4.84 15.72
C GLU A 89 -2.74 -5.62 15.85
N GLN A 90 -3.50 -5.34 16.91
CA GLN A 90 -4.79 -5.96 17.12
C GLN A 90 -5.79 -5.59 16.02
N ASP A 91 -5.93 -4.30 15.68
CA ASP A 91 -6.82 -3.87 14.60
C ASP A 91 -6.41 -4.47 13.25
N TYR A 92 -5.07 -4.58 13.01
CA TYR A 92 -4.55 -5.20 11.81
C TYR A 92 -4.97 -6.68 11.70
N GLU A 93 -4.77 -7.45 12.76
CA GLU A 93 -5.14 -8.86 12.83
C GLU A 93 -6.64 -9.04 12.65
N GLU A 94 -7.46 -8.26 13.38
CA GLU A 94 -8.92 -8.30 13.29
C GLU A 94 -9.41 -7.96 11.87
N LEU A 95 -8.80 -6.96 11.22
CA LEU A 95 -9.14 -6.58 9.85
C LEU A 95 -8.79 -7.69 8.85
N VAL A 96 -7.59 -8.27 8.97
CA VAL A 96 -7.14 -9.37 8.13
C VAL A 96 -8.08 -10.58 8.28
N LEU A 97 -8.37 -11.00 9.51
CA LEU A 97 -9.28 -12.11 9.77
C LEU A 97 -10.69 -11.84 9.23
N ARG A 98 -11.19 -10.61 9.43
CA ARG A 98 -12.50 -10.20 8.93
C ARG A 98 -12.61 -10.27 7.41
N LEU A 99 -11.55 -9.88 6.69
CA LEU A 99 -11.52 -9.96 5.22
C LEU A 99 -11.33 -11.39 4.74
N ALA A 100 -10.44 -12.16 5.37
CA ALA A 100 -10.14 -13.54 4.99
C ALA A 100 -11.33 -14.49 5.23
N THR A 101 -12.17 -14.21 6.24
CA THR A 101 -13.32 -15.05 6.59
C THR A 101 -14.66 -14.56 6.03
N ASN A 102 -14.68 -13.42 5.34
CA ASN A 102 -15.88 -12.85 4.76
C ASN A 102 -15.70 -12.55 3.27
N PRO A 103 -15.98 -13.49 2.36
CA PRO A 103 -15.80 -13.30 0.92
C PRO A 103 -16.55 -12.10 0.36
N THR A 104 -17.74 -11.78 0.89
CA THR A 104 -18.54 -10.65 0.44
C THR A 104 -17.83 -9.31 0.74
N LYS A 105 -17.25 -9.16 1.94
CA LYS A 105 -16.50 -7.96 2.29
C LYS A 105 -15.22 -7.83 1.47
N LEU A 106 -14.52 -8.93 1.26
CA LEU A 106 -13.31 -8.93 0.43
C LEU A 106 -13.64 -8.57 -1.02
N ALA A 107 -14.72 -9.12 -1.58
CA ALA A 107 -15.18 -8.77 -2.92
C ALA A 107 -15.51 -7.29 -3.06
N ALA A 108 -16.22 -6.70 -2.09
CA ALA A 108 -16.53 -5.26 -2.09
C ALA A 108 -15.27 -4.39 -2.08
N VAL A 109 -14.23 -4.77 -1.31
CA VAL A 109 -12.94 -4.06 -1.32
C VAL A 109 -12.24 -4.18 -2.68
N LYS A 110 -12.23 -5.38 -3.28
CA LYS A 110 -11.67 -5.61 -4.62
C LYS A 110 -12.41 -4.79 -5.70
N GLU A 111 -13.73 -4.70 -5.63
CA GLU A 111 -14.55 -3.88 -6.52
C GLU A 111 -14.24 -2.38 -6.35
N THR A 112 -14.14 -1.91 -5.12
CA THR A 112 -13.75 -0.51 -4.84
C THR A 112 -12.35 -0.21 -5.39
N LEU A 113 -11.37 -1.10 -5.17
CA LEU A 113 -10.04 -0.95 -5.73
C LEU A 113 -10.07 -0.90 -7.27
N ALA A 114 -10.84 -1.77 -7.91
CA ALA A 114 -10.96 -1.80 -9.36
C ALA A 114 -11.55 -0.50 -9.92
N ALA A 115 -12.58 0.05 -9.27
CA ALA A 115 -13.18 1.33 -9.65
C ALA A 115 -12.22 2.52 -9.42
N ASN A 116 -11.52 2.52 -8.29
CA ASN A 116 -10.66 3.61 -7.86
C ASN A 116 -9.32 3.67 -8.60
N ARG A 117 -8.79 2.53 -9.02
CA ARG A 117 -7.44 2.40 -9.60
C ARG A 117 -7.15 3.39 -10.74
N LEU A 118 -8.14 3.70 -11.58
CA LEU A 118 -7.99 4.61 -12.71
C LEU A 118 -8.63 6.00 -12.48
N THR A 119 -9.30 6.20 -11.33
CA THR A 119 -10.02 7.43 -11.03
C THR A 119 -9.43 8.21 -9.87
N GLN A 120 -8.74 7.53 -8.95
CA GLN A 120 -8.11 8.13 -7.78
C GLN A 120 -6.66 8.58 -8.07
N PRO A 121 -6.09 9.49 -7.27
CA PRO A 121 -4.80 10.12 -7.54
C PRO A 121 -3.60 9.17 -7.66
N LEU A 122 -3.62 8.00 -7.02
CA LEU A 122 -2.43 7.15 -6.88
C LEU A 122 -1.72 6.86 -8.22
N PHE A 123 -2.48 6.55 -9.26
CA PHE A 123 -1.94 6.19 -10.58
C PHE A 123 -2.19 7.27 -11.64
N ASN A 124 -2.61 8.45 -11.22
CA ASN A 124 -2.79 9.60 -12.11
C ASN A 124 -1.46 10.35 -12.26
N THR A 125 -0.63 9.90 -13.20
CA THR A 125 0.70 10.47 -13.45
C THR A 125 0.63 11.94 -13.87
N GLU A 126 -0.38 12.35 -14.62
CA GLU A 126 -0.56 13.75 -15.04
C GLU A 126 -0.80 14.66 -13.83
N LEU A 127 -1.71 14.26 -12.95
CA LEU A 127 -2.00 15.00 -11.72
C LEU A 127 -0.76 15.06 -10.79
N TYR A 128 -0.07 13.93 -10.63
CA TYR A 128 1.17 13.86 -9.87
C TYR A 128 2.23 14.84 -10.40
N THR A 129 2.42 14.85 -11.72
CA THR A 129 3.39 15.76 -12.38
C THR A 129 3.04 17.21 -12.13
N LYS A 130 1.78 17.61 -12.29
CA LYS A 130 1.32 18.98 -11.99
C LYS A 130 1.58 19.39 -10.54
N HIS A 131 1.31 18.48 -9.59
CA HIS A 131 1.56 18.76 -8.18
C HIS A 131 3.05 18.89 -7.88
N LEU A 132 3.89 18.04 -8.46
CA LEU A 132 5.34 18.07 -8.30
C LEU A 132 5.93 19.37 -8.87
N GLU A 133 5.52 19.75 -10.07
CA GLU A 133 5.93 21.01 -10.72
C GLU A 133 5.53 22.24 -9.89
N ASN A 134 4.30 22.23 -9.35
CA ASN A 134 3.84 23.30 -8.46
C ASN A 134 4.70 23.38 -7.20
N GLY A 135 5.03 22.24 -6.58
CA GLY A 135 5.93 22.18 -5.43
C GLY A 135 7.32 22.77 -5.75
N TYR A 136 7.88 22.42 -6.90
CA TYR A 136 9.16 22.99 -7.36
C TYR A 136 9.09 24.49 -7.59
N GLN A 137 8.03 24.98 -8.24
CA GLN A 137 7.83 26.41 -8.46
C GLN A 137 7.77 27.18 -7.14
N GLN A 138 7.03 26.68 -6.15
CA GLN A 138 6.95 27.31 -4.83
C GLN A 138 8.30 27.30 -4.10
N ALA A 139 9.05 26.18 -4.17
CA ALA A 139 10.38 26.09 -3.58
C ALA A 139 11.35 27.09 -4.21
N TYR A 140 11.32 27.22 -5.53
CA TYR A 140 12.14 28.15 -6.29
C TYR A 140 11.78 29.60 -5.97
N GLN A 141 10.48 29.92 -5.85
CA GLN A 141 10.02 31.24 -5.45
C GLN A 141 10.51 31.61 -4.03
N CYS A 142 10.44 30.66 -3.07
CA CYS A 142 11.00 30.88 -1.74
C CYS A 142 12.48 31.22 -1.77
N TYR A 143 13.25 30.55 -2.63
CA TYR A 143 14.68 30.85 -2.82
C TYR A 143 14.92 32.26 -3.38
N PHE A 144 14.19 32.67 -4.42
CA PHE A 144 14.29 34.00 -4.99
C PHE A 144 13.87 35.10 -4.01
N ASP A 145 12.84 34.85 -3.23
CA ASP A 145 12.35 35.75 -2.19
C ASP A 145 13.30 35.81 -0.96
N LYS A 146 14.41 35.05 -0.98
CA LYS A 146 15.34 34.88 0.15
C LYS A 146 14.67 34.51 1.46
N LYS A 147 13.57 33.74 1.38
CA LYS A 147 12.86 33.16 2.53
C LYS A 147 13.60 31.93 3.05
N LEU A 148 13.50 31.70 4.34
CA LEU A 148 14.01 30.44 4.92
C LEU A 148 13.22 29.22 4.38
N PRO A 149 13.86 28.02 4.29
CA PRO A 149 13.16 26.80 3.95
C PRO A 149 11.95 26.57 4.84
N GLN A 150 10.82 26.27 4.22
CA GLN A 150 9.54 26.02 4.91
C GLN A 150 8.80 24.88 4.27
N THR A 151 7.82 24.32 4.99
CA THR A 151 6.92 23.31 4.44
C THR A 151 6.09 23.91 3.32
N ILE A 152 6.09 23.24 2.17
CA ILE A 152 5.28 23.61 1.01
C ILE A 152 4.06 22.69 0.98
N THR A 153 2.87 23.28 0.98
CA THR A 153 1.62 22.54 0.81
C THR A 153 1.11 22.77 -0.61
N VAL A 154 1.08 21.69 -1.38
CA VAL A 154 0.50 21.71 -2.73
C VAL A 154 -0.99 21.40 -2.60
N PRO A 155 -1.90 22.26 -3.10
CA PRO A 155 -3.33 22.00 -3.09
C PRO A 155 -3.67 20.72 -3.86
N ARG A 156 -4.72 20.03 -3.40
CA ARG A 156 -5.26 18.85 -4.10
C ARG A 156 -6.09 19.24 -5.29
#